data_efb2b42fee71858fad7b66f988aa9011
#
_entry.id   efb2b42fee71858fad7b66f988aa9011
#
_cell.length_a   1.000
_cell.length_b   1.000
_cell.length_c   1.000
_cell.angle_alpha   90.00
_cell.angle_beta   90.00
_cell.angle_gamma   90.00
#
_symmetry.space_group_name_H-M   'P 1'
#
loop_
_entity.id
_entity.type
_entity.pdbx_description
1 polymer ?
#
loop_
_entity_poly.entity_id
_entity_poly.type
_entity_poly.pdbx_seq_one_letter_code
_entity_poly.pdbx_strand_id
1 'polypeptide(L)'
;MVFRASLKRDDIDIVAINDLLDVEHLAYLLKYDSVHGTVDASVEIADGHLVVDGKTVRITAERDPKNLQWDAIGAEIVAECTGIFTTLDMAQSHIDGGAKKVVISAPSKDAPMFVMGVNHEDVKASDSIVSNA
;
A
#
# COMPACT_ATOMS: atom_id res chain seq x y z
N MET A 1 8.63 -1.93 -1.67
CA MET A 1 8.85 -1.88 -3.16
C MET A 1 7.76 -1.07 -3.87
N VAL A 2 6.48 -1.26 -3.58
CA VAL A 2 5.37 -0.50 -4.20
C VAL A 2 5.60 1.02 -4.10
N PHE A 3 5.96 1.52 -2.92
CA PHE A 3 6.26 2.94 -2.72
C PHE A 3 7.38 3.44 -3.65
N ARG A 4 8.49 2.69 -3.74
CA ARG A 4 9.61 3.07 -4.63
C ARG A 4 9.20 3.11 -6.11
N ALA A 5 8.36 2.17 -6.52
CA ALA A 5 7.83 2.14 -7.88
C ALA A 5 6.90 3.34 -8.16
N SER A 6 6.12 3.77 -7.17
CA SER A 6 5.21 4.92 -7.29
C SER A 6 5.93 6.26 -7.49
N LEU A 7 7.16 6.40 -6.97
CA LEU A 7 7.95 7.63 -7.10
C LEU A 7 8.28 8.00 -8.56
N LYS A 8 8.18 7.04 -9.47
CA LYS A 8 8.41 7.26 -10.91
C LYS A 8 7.11 7.47 -11.69
N ARG A 9 5.98 7.61 -11.01
CA ARG A 9 4.65 7.74 -11.62
C ARG A 9 3.97 9.02 -11.13
N ASP A 10 3.33 9.71 -12.07
CA ASP A 10 2.58 10.95 -11.79
C ASP A 10 1.09 10.68 -11.47
N ASP A 11 0.63 9.45 -11.74
CA ASP A 11 -0.76 9.02 -11.56
C ASP A 11 -1.03 8.28 -10.24
N ILE A 12 0.02 8.07 -9.41
CA ILE A 12 -0.09 7.41 -8.11
C ILE A 12 0.53 8.29 -7.03
N ASP A 13 -0.25 8.58 -5.99
CA ASP A 13 0.20 9.32 -4.81
C ASP A 13 0.02 8.44 -3.56
N ILE A 14 1.13 8.08 -2.92
CA ILE A 14 1.10 7.32 -1.67
C ILE A 14 0.92 8.29 -0.51
N VAL A 15 -0.22 8.20 0.17
CA VAL A 15 -0.60 9.11 1.26
C VAL A 15 -0.39 8.51 2.65
N ALA A 16 -0.30 7.19 2.74
CA ALA A 16 -0.06 6.50 4.01
C ALA A 16 0.62 5.14 3.83
N ILE A 17 1.28 4.72 4.89
CA ILE A 17 1.83 3.37 5.06
C ILE A 17 1.42 2.88 6.45
N ASN A 18 0.88 1.67 6.53
CA ASN A 18 0.70 0.95 7.78
C ASN A 18 1.72 -0.18 7.84
N ASP A 19 2.59 -0.14 8.83
CA ASP A 19 3.58 -1.18 9.09
C ASP A 19 3.85 -1.26 10.60
N LEU A 20 4.15 -2.44 11.10
CA LEU A 20 4.44 -2.64 12.53
C LEU A 20 5.88 -2.25 12.92
N LEU A 21 6.72 -1.94 11.95
CA LEU A 21 8.05 -1.39 12.17
C LEU A 21 7.98 0.08 12.61
N ASP A 22 9.01 0.53 13.34
CA ASP A 22 9.16 1.94 13.68
C ASP A 22 9.47 2.81 12.44
N VAL A 23 9.18 4.10 12.54
CA VAL A 23 9.31 5.03 11.40
C VAL A 23 10.76 5.20 10.94
N GLU A 24 11.72 5.14 11.85
CA GLU A 24 13.15 5.23 11.56
C GLU A 24 13.59 4.05 10.69
N HIS A 25 13.14 2.84 11.06
CA HIS A 25 13.43 1.64 10.30
C HIS A 25 12.77 1.68 8.91
N LEU A 26 11.51 2.13 8.82
CA LEU A 26 10.81 2.32 7.54
C LEU A 26 11.52 3.33 6.65
N ALA A 27 11.98 4.45 7.20
CA ALA A 27 12.76 5.46 6.46
C ALA A 27 14.05 4.85 5.90
N TYR A 28 14.76 4.07 6.72
CA TYR A 28 15.98 3.38 6.29
C TYR A 28 15.70 2.39 5.17
N LEU A 29 14.70 1.51 5.32
CA LEU A 29 14.32 0.51 4.31
C LEU A 29 13.81 1.14 3.00
N LEU A 30 13.15 2.30 3.09
CA LEU A 30 12.74 3.03 1.91
C LEU A 30 13.95 3.58 1.16
N LYS A 31 14.91 4.14 1.88
CA LYS A 31 16.08 4.80 1.30
C LYS A 31 17.09 3.79 0.73
N TYR A 32 17.33 2.71 1.44
CA TYR A 32 18.37 1.73 1.12
C TYR A 32 17.79 0.34 0.86
N ASP A 33 18.23 -0.29 -0.21
CA ASP A 33 17.86 -1.66 -0.56
C ASP A 33 19.08 -2.38 -1.12
N SER A 34 19.37 -3.58 -0.62
CA SER A 34 20.55 -4.35 -1.04
C SER A 34 20.48 -4.84 -2.49
N VAL A 35 19.27 -4.97 -3.04
CA VAL A 35 19.07 -5.44 -4.43
C VAL A 35 18.80 -4.26 -5.38
N HIS A 36 17.96 -3.29 -4.96
CA HIS A 36 17.49 -2.20 -5.81
C HIS A 36 18.21 -0.87 -5.57
N GLY A 37 19.21 -0.86 -4.67
CA GLY A 37 20.05 0.30 -4.39
C GLY A 37 19.37 1.41 -3.59
N THR A 38 20.01 2.59 -3.58
CA THR A 38 19.49 3.77 -2.89
C THR A 38 18.41 4.44 -3.73
N VAL A 39 17.33 4.88 -3.08
CA VAL A 39 16.27 5.63 -3.76
C VAL A 39 16.76 7.05 -4.06
N ASP A 40 16.46 7.54 -5.24
CA ASP A 40 16.71 8.94 -5.64
C ASP A 40 15.50 9.80 -5.24
N ALA A 41 15.39 10.01 -3.94
CA ALA A 41 14.36 10.83 -3.32
C ALA A 41 14.82 11.30 -1.95
N SER A 42 14.39 12.48 -1.52
CA SER A 42 14.58 12.96 -0.15
C SER A 42 13.67 12.20 0.80
N VAL A 43 14.23 11.60 1.85
CA VAL A 43 13.46 10.87 2.88
C VAL A 43 13.81 11.45 4.25
N GLU A 44 12.83 12.06 4.87
CA GLU A 44 12.94 12.69 6.19
C GLU A 44 11.84 12.17 7.12
N ILE A 45 12.02 12.38 8.42
CA ILE A 45 11.03 12.04 9.45
C ILE A 45 10.59 13.34 10.12
N ALA A 46 9.28 13.56 10.19
CA ALA A 46 8.69 14.69 10.89
C ALA A 46 7.41 14.23 11.60
N ASP A 47 7.29 14.53 12.88
CA ASP A 47 6.13 14.21 13.73
C ASP A 47 5.71 12.72 13.69
N GLY A 48 6.67 11.80 13.58
CA GLY A 48 6.41 10.35 13.50
C GLY A 48 5.91 9.87 12.13
N HIS A 49 5.98 10.72 11.12
CA HIS A 49 5.61 10.41 9.73
C HIS A 49 6.80 10.54 8.81
N LEU A 50 6.71 9.97 7.61
CA LEU A 50 7.70 10.18 6.56
C LEU A 50 7.38 11.44 5.76
N VAL A 51 8.43 12.17 5.38
CA VAL A 51 8.35 13.24 4.39
C VAL A 51 9.25 12.83 3.22
N VAL A 52 8.65 12.54 2.08
CA VAL A 52 9.35 12.08 0.88
C VAL A 52 9.17 13.11 -0.22
N ASP A 53 10.26 13.70 -0.68
CA ASP A 53 10.27 14.82 -1.65
C ASP A 53 9.29 15.96 -1.26
N GLY A 54 9.25 16.29 0.05
CA GLY A 54 8.38 17.32 0.59
C GLY A 54 6.92 16.92 0.81
N LYS A 55 6.52 15.69 0.48
CA LYS A 55 5.17 15.17 0.71
C LYS A 55 5.12 14.33 1.98
N THR A 56 4.19 14.65 2.87
CA THR A 56 3.97 13.87 4.10
C THR A 56 3.23 12.58 3.81
N VAL A 57 3.76 11.46 4.29
CA VAL A 57 3.15 10.14 4.23
C VAL A 57 2.81 9.71 5.66
N ARG A 58 1.53 9.52 5.95
CA ARG A 58 1.08 9.08 7.28
C ARG A 58 1.61 7.69 7.59
N ILE A 59 2.28 7.54 8.73
CA ILE A 59 2.73 6.24 9.22
C ILE A 59 1.84 5.80 10.38
N THR A 60 1.36 4.57 10.32
CA THR A 60 0.62 3.91 11.38
C THR A 60 1.21 2.53 11.66
N ALA A 61 0.95 2.00 12.85
CA ALA A 61 1.37 0.65 13.27
C ALA A 61 0.16 -0.09 13.86
N GLU A 62 -0.90 -0.16 13.08
CA GLU A 62 -2.17 -0.76 13.48
C GLU A 62 -2.26 -2.21 13.00
N ARG A 63 -2.61 -3.11 13.90
CA ARG A 63 -2.77 -4.54 13.58
C ARG A 63 -4.11 -4.87 12.97
N ASP A 64 -5.18 -4.14 13.36
CA ASP A 64 -6.52 -4.32 12.81
C ASP A 64 -6.80 -3.27 11.74
N PRO A 65 -6.89 -3.66 10.46
CA PRO A 65 -7.12 -2.73 9.35
C PRO A 65 -8.40 -1.89 9.49
N LYS A 66 -9.39 -2.34 10.24
CA LYS A 66 -10.63 -1.60 10.50
C LYS A 66 -10.40 -0.26 11.21
N ASN A 67 -9.30 -0.16 11.98
CA ASN A 67 -8.94 1.04 12.73
C ASN A 67 -8.08 2.04 11.93
N LEU A 68 -7.76 1.75 10.69
CA LEU A 68 -6.81 2.54 9.90
C LEU A 68 -7.38 3.88 9.40
N GLN A 69 -8.69 4.01 9.30
CA GLN A 69 -9.35 5.25 8.87
C GLN A 69 -8.77 5.80 7.55
N TRP A 70 -8.75 4.96 6.53
CA TRP A 70 -8.20 5.32 5.22
C TRP A 70 -8.91 6.51 4.57
N ASP A 71 -10.21 6.62 4.78
CA ASP A 71 -11.04 7.72 4.30
C ASP A 71 -10.67 9.08 4.90
N ALA A 72 -10.19 9.11 6.16
CA ALA A 72 -9.77 10.34 6.83
C ALA A 72 -8.60 11.06 6.15
N ILE A 73 -7.81 10.35 5.35
CA ILE A 73 -6.67 10.90 4.60
C ILE A 73 -6.87 10.84 3.08
N GLY A 74 -8.07 10.49 2.62
CA GLY A 74 -8.39 10.37 1.21
C GLY A 74 -7.71 9.19 0.50
N ALA A 75 -7.29 8.16 1.23
CA ALA A 75 -6.76 6.94 0.65
C ALA A 75 -7.90 6.11 0.06
N GLU A 76 -7.93 5.99 -1.26
CA GLU A 76 -8.99 5.28 -1.97
C GLU A 76 -8.64 3.81 -2.21
N ILE A 77 -7.38 3.53 -2.52
CA ILE A 77 -6.89 2.20 -2.88
C ILE A 77 -5.82 1.78 -1.87
N VAL A 78 -5.96 0.57 -1.34
CA VAL A 78 -4.97 -0.04 -0.46
C VAL A 78 -4.22 -1.13 -1.22
N ALA A 79 -2.90 -1.04 -1.27
CA ALA A 79 -2.04 -2.15 -1.68
C ALA A 79 -1.73 -3.00 -0.44
N GLU A 80 -2.33 -4.18 -0.36
CA GLU A 80 -2.13 -5.13 0.74
C GLU A 80 -0.88 -5.97 0.45
N CYS A 81 0.22 -5.65 1.13
CA CYS A 81 1.54 -6.23 0.90
C CYS A 81 2.05 -7.08 2.07
N THR A 82 1.23 -7.37 3.07
CA THR A 82 1.65 -8.13 4.25
C THR A 82 1.76 -9.64 4.00
N GLY A 83 1.04 -10.16 3.02
CA GLY A 83 0.90 -11.60 2.78
C GLY A 83 -0.01 -12.31 3.79
N ILE A 84 -0.67 -11.57 4.69
CA ILE A 84 -1.57 -12.12 5.72
C ILE A 84 -3.03 -12.01 5.29
N PHE A 85 -3.46 -10.83 4.84
CA PHE A 85 -4.84 -10.53 4.45
C PHE A 85 -5.07 -10.91 2.99
N THR A 86 -5.06 -12.21 2.68
CA THR A 86 -5.04 -12.73 1.30
C THR A 86 -6.38 -13.28 0.81
N THR A 87 -7.42 -13.25 1.63
CA THR A 87 -8.78 -13.67 1.26
C THR A 87 -9.73 -12.49 1.18
N LEU A 88 -10.85 -12.64 0.48
CA LEU A 88 -11.89 -11.60 0.40
C LEU A 88 -12.35 -11.15 1.79
N ASP A 89 -12.62 -12.08 2.68
CA ASP A 89 -13.09 -11.80 4.04
C ASP A 89 -12.06 -11.01 4.85
N MET A 90 -10.80 -11.40 4.79
CA MET A 90 -9.71 -10.71 5.49
C MET A 90 -9.44 -9.33 4.89
N ALA A 91 -9.39 -9.22 3.57
CA ALA A 91 -9.15 -7.95 2.88
C ALA A 91 -10.33 -6.96 3.03
N GLN A 92 -11.54 -7.46 3.28
CA GLN A 92 -12.72 -6.65 3.58
C GLN A 92 -12.49 -5.71 4.78
N SER A 93 -11.62 -6.07 5.71
CA SER A 93 -11.27 -5.21 6.85
C SER A 93 -10.66 -3.87 6.44
N HIS A 94 -9.97 -3.79 5.30
CA HIS A 94 -9.50 -2.51 4.74
C HIS A 94 -10.63 -1.66 4.18
N ILE A 95 -11.63 -2.30 3.56
CA ILE A 95 -12.85 -1.60 3.10
C ILE A 95 -13.62 -1.07 4.30
N ASP A 96 -13.78 -1.88 5.36
CA ASP A 96 -14.40 -1.46 6.62
C ASP A 96 -13.61 -0.33 7.30
N GLY A 97 -12.31 -0.26 7.08
CA GLY A 97 -11.41 0.82 7.53
C GLY A 97 -11.42 2.07 6.66
N GLY A 98 -12.29 2.15 5.65
CA GLY A 98 -12.52 3.34 4.84
C GLY A 98 -11.93 3.31 3.42
N ALA A 99 -11.27 2.23 3.00
CA ALA A 99 -10.79 2.09 1.63
C ALA A 99 -11.94 1.78 0.66
N LYS A 100 -11.79 2.20 -0.60
CA LYS A 100 -12.75 1.87 -1.67
C LYS A 100 -12.37 0.60 -2.41
N LYS A 101 -11.06 0.35 -2.55
CA LYS A 101 -10.51 -0.81 -3.26
C LYS A 101 -9.30 -1.36 -2.53
N VAL A 102 -9.10 -2.67 -2.66
CA VAL A 102 -7.91 -3.36 -2.15
C VAL A 102 -7.27 -4.18 -3.26
N VAL A 103 -5.98 -4.02 -3.44
CA VAL A 103 -5.15 -4.84 -4.34
C VAL A 103 -4.22 -5.68 -3.48
N ILE A 104 -4.45 -7.00 -3.49
CA ILE A 104 -3.63 -7.96 -2.74
C ILE A 104 -2.41 -8.32 -3.59
N SER A 105 -1.21 -8.13 -3.04
CA SER A 105 0.06 -8.44 -3.74
C SER A 105 0.52 -9.88 -3.56
N ALA A 106 -0.36 -10.78 -3.17
CA ALA A 106 -0.11 -12.20 -2.97
C ALA A 106 -1.23 -13.04 -3.60
N PRO A 107 -0.99 -14.31 -3.94
CA PRO A 107 -2.05 -15.19 -4.42
C PRO A 107 -3.21 -15.27 -3.44
N SER A 108 -4.43 -15.19 -3.95
CA SER A 108 -5.66 -15.31 -3.16
C SER A 108 -6.40 -16.60 -3.51
N LYS A 109 -7.10 -17.16 -2.51
CA LYS A 109 -7.91 -18.35 -2.72
C LYS A 109 -9.27 -18.05 -3.36
N ASP A 110 -9.78 -16.85 -3.20
CA ASP A 110 -11.17 -16.50 -3.51
C ASP A 110 -11.32 -15.11 -4.17
N ALA A 111 -10.34 -14.20 -4.05
CA ALA A 111 -10.37 -12.94 -4.79
C ALA A 111 -10.03 -13.14 -6.27
N PRO A 112 -10.68 -12.42 -7.19
CA PRO A 112 -10.32 -12.47 -8.59
C PRO A 112 -8.88 -12.02 -8.81
N MET A 113 -8.12 -12.76 -9.63
CA MET A 113 -6.71 -12.50 -9.91
C MET A 113 -6.53 -11.90 -11.28
N PHE A 114 -5.77 -10.80 -11.35
CA PHE A 114 -5.46 -10.09 -12.58
C PHE A 114 -3.96 -9.85 -12.71
N VAL A 115 -3.39 -10.35 -13.78
CA VAL A 115 -1.95 -10.22 -14.07
C VAL A 115 -1.74 -9.20 -15.18
N MET A 116 -0.89 -8.20 -14.94
CA MET A 116 -0.54 -7.21 -15.94
C MET A 116 0.02 -7.86 -17.21
N GLY A 117 -0.54 -7.48 -18.35
CA GLY A 117 -0.17 -8.04 -19.66
C GLY A 117 -0.85 -9.36 -20.01
N VAL A 118 -1.64 -9.96 -19.09
CA VAL A 118 -2.38 -11.22 -19.33
C VAL A 118 -3.88 -10.97 -19.35
N ASN A 119 -4.48 -10.56 -18.24
CA ASN A 119 -5.93 -10.36 -18.12
C ASN A 119 -6.30 -9.12 -17.31
N HIS A 120 -5.42 -8.16 -17.19
CA HIS A 120 -5.65 -6.93 -16.40
C HIS A 120 -6.77 -6.05 -16.98
N GLU A 121 -7.09 -6.19 -18.27
CA GLU A 121 -8.19 -5.47 -18.92
C GLU A 121 -9.58 -6.00 -18.51
N ASP A 122 -9.64 -7.20 -17.91
CA ASP A 122 -10.90 -7.80 -17.44
C ASP A 122 -11.37 -7.24 -16.09
N VAL A 123 -10.56 -6.39 -15.42
CA VAL A 123 -10.93 -5.74 -14.15
C VAL A 123 -12.14 -4.84 -14.35
N LYS A 124 -13.15 -5.02 -13.52
CA LYS A 124 -14.39 -4.23 -13.56
C LYS A 124 -14.39 -3.18 -12.43
N ALA A 125 -15.11 -2.09 -12.67
CA ALA A 125 -15.30 -1.07 -11.64
C ALA A 125 -15.98 -1.61 -10.38
N SER A 126 -16.77 -2.70 -10.50
CA SER A 126 -17.41 -3.40 -9.39
C SER A 126 -16.46 -4.27 -8.56
N ASP A 127 -15.25 -4.57 -9.06
CA ASP A 127 -14.26 -5.37 -8.33
C ASP A 127 -13.61 -4.49 -7.27
N SER A 128 -14.03 -4.63 -6.01
CA SER A 128 -13.47 -3.85 -4.89
C SER A 128 -12.25 -4.49 -4.25
N ILE A 129 -12.10 -5.81 -4.35
CA ILE A 129 -10.95 -6.56 -3.84
C ILE A 129 -10.45 -7.47 -4.95
N VAL A 130 -9.18 -7.28 -5.33
CA VAL A 130 -8.54 -8.08 -6.38
C VAL A 130 -7.15 -8.52 -5.93
N SER A 131 -6.62 -9.57 -6.52
CA SER A 131 -5.22 -9.99 -6.37
C SER A 131 -4.50 -9.79 -7.71
N ASN A 132 -3.22 -9.40 -7.66
CA ASN A 132 -2.37 -9.28 -8.85
C ASN A 132 -1.20 -10.27 -8.87
N ALA A 133 -1.28 -11.34 -8.09
CA ALA A 133 -0.22 -12.35 -8.02
C ALA A 133 -0.71 -13.76 -8.35
#